data_b353ddbee2d5153acdaa3f6b49559ae1
#
_entry.id   b353ddbee2d5153acdaa3f6b49559ae1
#
_cell.length_a   1.000
_cell.length_b   1.000
_cell.length_c   1.000
_cell.angle_alpha   90.00
_cell.angle_beta   90.00
_cell.angle_gamma   90.00
#
_symmetry.space_group_name_H-M   'P 1'
#
loop_
_entity.id
_entity.type
_entity.pdbx_description
1 polymer ?
#
loop_
_entity_poly.entity_id
_entity_poly.type
_entity_poly.pdbx_seq_one_letter_code
_entity_poly.pdbx_strand_id
1 'polypeptide(L)'
;MPAVTTSDRARAHGLSPEVRWYCESRGYEVPEWTKPLWRTPEPGEEQGARFDPARVDRVIAALRALRHTQGEWAGKPLEPSPWQVAYVLAPIFGWVIEDADGKTVRWYRDAWVEVPRKNGKTTLSAAIMVYLAFADGEGGAQVLLAAGSKDQARLAYDPIALAVGASPQMADAGVRAWKSKIIRAADGAVIKPVASVGDTLQGTNPHGYLADEMHVHKDLDLIQSLETGTGARRQPLGFVITTADA
;
A
#
# COMPACT_ATOMS: atom_id res chain seq x y z
N MET A 1 13.16 -25.84 5.80
CA MET A 1 12.33 -24.87 6.53
C MET A 1 11.87 -25.52 7.83
N PRO A 2 12.04 -24.90 9.00
CA PRO A 2 11.51 -25.44 10.24
C PRO A 2 9.98 -25.48 10.16
N ALA A 3 9.37 -26.55 10.68
CA ALA A 3 7.93 -26.70 10.71
C ALA A 3 7.31 -25.64 11.65
N VAL A 4 6.36 -24.85 11.14
CA VAL A 4 5.60 -23.86 11.91
C VAL A 4 4.78 -24.61 12.96
N THR A 5 5.00 -24.34 14.23
CA THR A 5 4.30 -25.02 15.34
C THR A 5 2.85 -24.52 15.46
N THR A 6 2.00 -25.29 16.13
CA THR A 6 0.60 -24.89 16.42
C THR A 6 0.53 -23.61 17.26
N SER A 7 1.54 -23.37 18.12
CA SER A 7 1.70 -22.15 18.92
C SER A 7 2.00 -20.94 18.04
N ASP A 8 2.82 -21.08 17.00
CA ASP A 8 3.17 -20.03 16.07
C ASP A 8 1.95 -19.63 15.20
N ARG A 9 1.12 -20.61 14.81
CA ARG A 9 -0.14 -20.37 14.10
C ARG A 9 -1.14 -19.59 14.96
N ALA A 10 -1.27 -19.93 16.25
CA ALA A 10 -2.16 -19.23 17.15
C ALA A 10 -1.75 -17.76 17.38
N ARG A 11 -0.45 -17.46 17.44
CA ARG A 11 0.08 -16.09 17.50
C ARG A 11 -0.13 -15.32 16.20
N ALA A 12 -0.02 -15.99 15.06
CA ALA A 12 -0.19 -15.37 13.73
C ALA A 12 -1.62 -14.84 13.48
N HIS A 13 -2.62 -15.31 14.20
CA HIS A 13 -4.02 -14.87 14.03
C HIS A 13 -4.46 -13.73 14.96
N GLY A 14 -3.63 -13.32 15.93
CA GLY A 14 -3.91 -12.19 16.81
C GLY A 14 -3.22 -10.90 16.37
N LEU A 15 -3.74 -9.75 16.77
CA LEU A 15 -3.01 -8.48 16.65
C LEU A 15 -1.86 -8.47 17.66
N SER A 16 -0.71 -7.88 17.30
CA SER A 16 0.33 -7.58 18.28
C SER A 16 -0.20 -6.62 19.35
N PRO A 17 0.42 -6.58 20.53
CA PRO A 17 0.06 -5.62 21.58
C PRO A 17 0.07 -4.18 21.08
N GLU A 18 1.05 -3.81 20.25
CA GLU A 18 1.26 -2.47 19.69
C GLU A 18 0.15 -2.07 18.73
N VAL A 19 -0.19 -2.94 17.79
CA VAL A 19 -1.27 -2.70 16.83
C VAL A 19 -2.63 -2.68 17.53
N ARG A 20 -2.85 -3.57 18.50
CA ARG A 20 -4.06 -3.56 19.33
C ARG A 20 -4.20 -2.24 20.08
N TRP A 21 -3.15 -1.84 20.82
CA TRP A 21 -3.11 -0.56 21.52
C TRP A 21 -3.38 0.61 20.57
N TYR A 22 -2.78 0.59 19.37
CA TYR A 22 -3.00 1.63 18.37
C TYR A 22 -4.48 1.71 17.98
N CYS A 23 -5.11 0.59 17.63
CA CYS A 23 -6.52 0.57 17.27
C CYS A 23 -7.42 1.06 18.41
N GLU A 24 -7.22 0.56 19.62
CA GLU A 24 -7.98 0.96 20.82
C GLU A 24 -7.82 2.47 21.12
N SER A 25 -6.58 2.97 21.07
CA SER A 25 -6.28 4.38 21.36
C SER A 25 -6.83 5.37 20.32
N ARG A 26 -7.16 4.91 19.12
CA ARG A 26 -7.74 5.70 18.03
C ARG A 26 -9.24 5.40 17.80
N GLY A 27 -9.85 4.55 18.66
CA GLY A 27 -11.28 4.21 18.58
C GLY A 27 -11.64 3.30 17.40
N TYR A 28 -10.68 2.53 16.87
CA TYR A 28 -10.98 1.52 15.85
C TYR A 28 -11.47 0.24 16.51
N GLU A 29 -12.77 0.02 16.49
CA GLU A 29 -13.39 -1.24 16.93
C GLU A 29 -13.27 -2.26 15.80
N VAL A 30 -12.33 -3.21 15.94
CA VAL A 30 -12.08 -4.26 14.94
C VAL A 30 -13.00 -5.44 15.18
N PRO A 31 -14.00 -5.71 14.30
CA PRO A 31 -14.91 -6.81 14.51
C PRO A 31 -14.20 -8.16 14.45
N GLU A 32 -14.53 -9.07 15.37
CA GLU A 32 -13.92 -10.41 15.49
C GLU A 32 -14.03 -11.21 14.17
N TRP A 33 -15.14 -11.07 13.44
CA TRP A 33 -15.37 -11.77 12.18
C TRP A 33 -14.48 -11.27 11.03
N THR A 34 -13.75 -10.15 11.18
CA THR A 34 -12.81 -9.64 10.19
C THR A 34 -11.41 -10.20 10.34
N LYS A 35 -11.18 -11.04 11.34
CA LYS A 35 -9.89 -11.67 11.61
C LYS A 35 -9.42 -12.48 10.41
N PRO A 36 -8.18 -12.27 9.93
CA PRO A 36 -7.67 -13.00 8.79
C PRO A 36 -7.47 -14.48 9.12
N LEU A 37 -7.65 -15.33 8.12
CA LEU A 37 -7.37 -16.77 8.23
C LEU A 37 -5.87 -17.02 8.42
N TRP A 38 -5.06 -16.21 7.82
CA TRP A 38 -3.60 -16.26 7.92
C TRP A 38 -3.01 -14.85 7.80
N ARG A 39 -1.89 -14.62 8.47
CA ARG A 39 -1.07 -13.41 8.33
C ARG A 39 0.38 -13.71 8.72
N THR A 40 1.31 -12.95 8.18
CA THR A 40 2.70 -12.94 8.61
C THR A 40 2.78 -12.45 10.05
N PRO A 41 3.54 -13.14 10.95
CA PRO A 41 3.83 -12.61 12.27
C PRO A 41 4.48 -11.22 12.18
N GLU A 42 4.10 -10.33 13.10
CA GLU A 42 4.71 -9.02 13.18
C GLU A 42 6.11 -9.14 13.82
N PRO A 43 7.05 -8.24 13.45
CA PRO A 43 8.37 -8.23 14.05
C PRO A 43 8.29 -7.76 15.51
N GLY A 44 9.37 -7.96 16.26
CA GLY A 44 9.51 -7.53 17.64
C GLY A 44 10.86 -6.84 17.89
N GLU A 45 11.06 -6.42 19.15
CA GLU A 45 12.30 -5.77 19.59
C GLU A 45 13.53 -6.65 19.40
N GLU A 46 13.39 -7.98 19.51
CA GLU A 46 14.47 -8.93 19.28
C GLU A 46 15.04 -8.90 17.84
N GLN A 47 14.26 -8.36 16.90
CA GLN A 47 14.68 -8.13 15.51
C GLN A 47 15.12 -6.67 15.27
N GLY A 48 15.17 -5.83 16.31
CA GLY A 48 15.47 -4.40 16.20
C GLY A 48 14.32 -3.58 15.64
N ALA A 49 13.13 -4.15 15.52
CA ALA A 49 11.96 -3.46 15.04
C ALA A 49 11.23 -2.74 16.18
N ARG A 50 10.64 -1.59 15.89
CA ARG A 50 9.76 -0.86 16.81
C ARG A 50 8.52 -0.38 16.09
N PHE A 51 7.43 -0.21 16.84
CA PHE A 51 6.19 0.32 16.30
C PHE A 51 6.15 1.85 16.43
N ASP A 52 5.90 2.54 15.32
CA ASP A 52 5.79 4.00 15.23
C ASP A 52 4.35 4.41 14.86
N PRO A 53 3.49 4.74 15.84
CA PRO A 53 2.10 5.10 15.59
C PRO A 53 1.94 6.35 14.71
N ALA A 54 2.90 7.29 14.74
CA ALA A 54 2.83 8.51 13.95
C ALA A 54 2.92 8.22 12.44
N ARG A 55 3.59 7.15 12.04
CA ARG A 55 3.60 6.73 10.63
C ARG A 55 2.25 6.19 10.18
N VAL A 56 1.55 5.46 11.06
CA VAL A 56 0.18 4.99 10.77
C VAL A 56 -0.78 6.17 10.69
N ASP A 57 -0.68 7.12 11.64
CA ASP A 57 -1.50 8.35 11.61
C ASP A 57 -1.28 9.13 10.30
N ARG A 58 -0.04 9.19 9.79
CA ARG A 58 0.31 9.86 8.54
C ARG A 58 -0.34 9.19 7.31
N VAL A 59 -0.28 7.88 7.20
CA VAL A 59 -0.91 7.19 6.07
C VAL A 59 -2.42 7.33 6.11
N ILE A 60 -3.05 7.25 7.29
CA ILE A 60 -4.50 7.47 7.44
C ILE A 60 -4.89 8.90 7.07
N ALA A 61 -4.11 9.89 7.49
CA ALA A 61 -4.35 11.28 7.11
C ALA A 61 -4.26 11.48 5.59
N ALA A 62 -3.30 10.82 4.92
CA ALA A 62 -3.20 10.86 3.46
C ALA A 62 -4.40 10.19 2.76
N LEU A 63 -4.93 9.09 3.31
CA LEU A 63 -6.15 8.48 2.82
C LEU A 63 -7.34 9.46 2.94
N ARG A 64 -7.49 10.09 4.10
CA ARG A 64 -8.56 11.08 4.37
C ARG A 64 -8.47 12.33 3.50
N ALA A 65 -7.31 12.64 2.95
CA ALA A 65 -7.14 13.73 1.99
C ALA A 65 -7.78 13.42 0.63
N LEU A 66 -7.99 12.16 0.30
CA LEU A 66 -8.65 11.74 -0.92
C LEU A 66 -10.18 11.73 -0.76
N ARG A 67 -10.89 11.75 -1.88
CA ARG A 67 -12.35 11.72 -1.93
C ARG A 67 -12.87 10.50 -2.67
N HIS A 68 -13.96 9.94 -2.16
CA HIS A 68 -14.75 8.98 -2.92
C HIS A 68 -15.29 9.65 -4.18
N THR A 69 -15.27 8.94 -5.29
CA THR A 69 -15.68 9.47 -6.60
C THR A 69 -17.00 8.90 -7.11
N GLN A 70 -17.52 7.87 -6.44
CA GLN A 70 -18.72 7.15 -6.90
C GLN A 70 -19.65 6.77 -5.73
N GLY A 71 -20.91 6.53 -6.08
CA GLY A 71 -21.93 6.05 -5.16
C GLY A 71 -22.35 7.08 -4.10
N GLU A 72 -22.97 6.62 -3.04
CA GLU A 72 -23.47 7.43 -1.92
C GLU A 72 -22.36 8.12 -1.10
N TRP A 73 -21.12 7.69 -1.27
CA TRP A 73 -19.94 8.24 -0.59
C TRP A 73 -19.25 9.34 -1.40
N ALA A 74 -19.69 9.59 -2.65
CA ALA A 74 -19.06 10.58 -3.52
C ALA A 74 -18.87 11.92 -2.82
N GLY A 75 -17.64 12.48 -2.89
CA GLY A 75 -17.24 13.72 -2.23
C GLY A 75 -16.84 13.58 -0.76
N LYS A 76 -17.15 12.47 -0.09
CA LYS A 76 -16.71 12.23 1.30
C LYS A 76 -15.25 11.79 1.35
N PRO A 77 -14.51 12.09 2.44
CA PRO A 77 -13.16 11.58 2.64
C PRO A 77 -13.11 10.06 2.59
N LEU A 78 -11.98 9.50 2.10
CA LEU A 78 -11.71 8.07 2.22
C LEU A 78 -11.41 7.75 3.68
N GLU A 79 -12.30 7.01 4.33
CA GLU A 79 -12.11 6.54 5.70
C GLU A 79 -11.79 5.05 5.67
N PRO A 80 -10.61 4.61 6.14
CA PRO A 80 -10.29 3.19 6.17
C PRO A 80 -11.17 2.46 7.19
N SER A 81 -11.66 1.29 6.81
CA SER A 81 -12.39 0.42 7.74
C SER A 81 -11.48 -0.06 8.88
N PRO A 82 -12.02 -0.35 10.09
CA PRO A 82 -11.21 -0.81 11.22
C PRO A 82 -10.32 -2.01 10.90
N TRP A 83 -10.80 -2.98 10.12
CA TRP A 83 -9.99 -4.13 9.70
C TRP A 83 -8.84 -3.74 8.76
N GLN A 84 -9.04 -2.75 7.87
CA GLN A 84 -7.96 -2.23 7.00
C GLN A 84 -6.87 -1.55 7.81
N VAL A 85 -7.26 -0.84 8.87
CA VAL A 85 -6.30 -0.27 9.81
C VAL A 85 -5.54 -1.37 10.55
N ALA A 86 -6.25 -2.31 11.17
CA ALA A 86 -5.66 -3.32 12.05
C ALA A 86 -4.78 -4.34 11.32
N TYR A 87 -5.20 -4.78 10.13
CA TYR A 87 -4.54 -5.90 9.45
C TYR A 87 -3.70 -5.49 8.22
N VAL A 88 -3.81 -4.23 7.77
CA VAL A 88 -3.06 -3.73 6.61
C VAL A 88 -2.24 -2.50 6.96
N LEU A 89 -2.88 -1.40 7.32
CA LEU A 89 -2.18 -0.11 7.44
C LEU A 89 -1.24 -0.07 8.64
N ALA A 90 -1.72 -0.45 9.83
CA ALA A 90 -0.90 -0.40 11.04
C ALA A 90 0.29 -1.39 10.98
N PRO A 91 0.13 -2.66 10.57
CA PRO A 91 1.29 -3.55 10.43
C PRO A 91 2.30 -3.04 9.40
N ILE A 92 1.86 -2.69 8.19
CA ILE A 92 2.77 -2.34 7.09
C ILE A 92 3.51 -1.03 7.36
N PHE A 93 2.83 -0.01 7.86
CA PHE A 93 3.40 1.33 7.98
C PHE A 93 3.90 1.66 9.40
N GLY A 94 3.41 0.97 10.42
CA GLY A 94 3.79 1.20 11.80
C GLY A 94 5.11 0.55 12.21
N TRP A 95 5.42 -0.62 11.70
CA TRP A 95 6.68 -1.27 12.03
C TRP A 95 7.86 -0.69 11.26
N VAL A 96 8.88 -0.29 12.00
CA VAL A 96 10.09 0.38 11.49
C VAL A 96 11.35 -0.22 12.08
N ILE A 97 12.46 0.01 11.38
CA ILE A 97 13.82 -0.36 11.80
C ILE A 97 14.77 0.79 11.45
N GLU A 98 15.91 0.85 12.09
CA GLU A 98 17.01 1.73 11.65
C GLU A 98 17.84 1.01 10.58
N ASP A 99 18.09 1.70 9.45
CA ASP A 99 18.99 1.19 8.41
C ASP A 99 20.47 1.40 8.79
N ALA A 100 21.37 0.95 7.93
CA ALA A 100 22.81 1.05 8.16
C ALA A 100 23.33 2.49 8.34
N ASP A 101 22.59 3.49 7.86
CA ASP A 101 22.90 4.91 8.01
C ASP A 101 22.22 5.56 9.24
N GLY A 102 21.56 4.77 10.09
CA GLY A 102 20.81 5.23 11.25
C GLY A 102 19.51 5.96 10.90
N LYS A 103 18.96 5.71 9.71
CA LYS A 103 17.66 6.28 9.30
C LYS A 103 16.53 5.31 9.62
N THR A 104 15.46 5.84 10.20
CA THR A 104 14.26 5.05 10.44
C THR A 104 13.52 4.77 9.14
N VAL A 105 13.42 3.50 8.76
CA VAL A 105 12.76 3.03 7.54
C VAL A 105 11.66 2.03 7.87
N ARG A 106 10.73 1.82 6.95
CA ARG A 106 9.69 0.79 7.05
C ARG A 106 10.32 -0.60 7.13
N TRP A 107 9.80 -1.45 8.02
CA TRP A 107 10.22 -2.85 8.14
C TRP A 107 9.84 -3.66 6.90
N TYR A 108 8.56 -3.57 6.49
CA TYR A 108 8.06 -4.32 5.34
C TYR A 108 8.38 -3.62 4.02
N ARG A 109 8.90 -4.38 3.07
CA ARG A 109 9.16 -3.93 1.70
C ARG A 109 8.17 -4.50 0.71
N ASP A 110 7.48 -5.59 1.10
CA ASP A 110 6.46 -6.26 0.30
C ASP A 110 5.25 -6.57 1.17
N ALA A 111 4.07 -6.41 0.59
CA ALA A 111 2.81 -6.71 1.21
C ALA A 111 1.90 -7.47 0.24
N TRP A 112 1.43 -8.63 0.65
CA TRP A 112 0.50 -9.46 -0.08
C TRP A 112 -0.82 -9.51 0.67
N VAL A 113 -1.88 -9.03 0.04
CA VAL A 113 -3.21 -8.89 0.66
C VAL A 113 -4.23 -9.64 -0.18
N GLU A 114 -4.83 -10.65 0.42
CA GLU A 114 -5.88 -11.45 -0.20
C GLU A 114 -7.18 -11.23 0.58
N VAL A 115 -8.18 -10.67 -0.08
CA VAL A 115 -9.48 -10.36 0.54
C VAL A 115 -10.63 -10.63 -0.43
N PRO A 116 -11.82 -10.99 0.05
CA PRO A 116 -12.98 -11.23 -0.78
C PRO A 116 -13.38 -10.00 -1.62
N ARG A 117 -14.18 -10.22 -2.64
CA ARG A 117 -14.76 -9.15 -3.45
C ARG A 117 -15.59 -8.19 -2.60
N LYS A 118 -15.70 -6.93 -3.06
CA LYS A 118 -16.50 -5.85 -2.40
C LYS A 118 -15.98 -5.38 -1.04
N ASN A 119 -14.71 -5.65 -0.72
CA ASN A 119 -14.06 -5.19 0.52
C ASN A 119 -13.18 -3.94 0.31
N GLY A 120 -13.45 -3.13 -0.71
CA GLY A 120 -12.75 -1.85 -0.91
C GLY A 120 -11.29 -1.96 -1.37
N LYS A 121 -10.88 -3.11 -1.96
CA LYS A 121 -9.50 -3.34 -2.45
C LYS A 121 -8.98 -2.19 -3.29
N THR A 122 -9.69 -1.86 -4.37
CA THR A 122 -9.30 -0.83 -5.33
C THR A 122 -9.11 0.54 -4.66
N THR A 123 -10.02 0.90 -3.74
CA THR A 123 -9.94 2.17 -3.01
C THR A 123 -8.75 2.19 -2.05
N LEU A 124 -8.52 1.10 -1.32
CA LEU A 124 -7.40 0.97 -0.39
C LEU A 124 -6.06 1.02 -1.12
N SER A 125 -5.88 0.21 -2.17
CA SER A 125 -4.64 0.21 -2.96
C SER A 125 -4.39 1.55 -3.65
N ALA A 126 -5.44 2.18 -4.22
CA ALA A 126 -5.34 3.52 -4.79
C ALA A 126 -4.78 4.53 -3.78
N ALA A 127 -5.34 4.54 -2.57
CA ALA A 127 -4.92 5.46 -1.52
C ALA A 127 -3.50 5.19 -1.02
N ILE A 128 -3.10 3.92 -0.89
CA ILE A 128 -1.72 3.54 -0.55
C ILE A 128 -0.74 4.03 -1.63
N MET A 129 -1.07 3.87 -2.92
CA MET A 129 -0.20 4.35 -4.00
C MET A 129 -0.04 5.87 -4.00
N VAL A 130 -1.11 6.61 -3.70
CA VAL A 130 -1.04 8.08 -3.54
C VAL A 130 -0.17 8.46 -2.35
N TYR A 131 -0.31 7.77 -1.21
CA TYR A 131 0.54 7.97 -0.05
C TYR A 131 2.03 7.75 -0.39
N LEU A 132 2.37 6.63 -1.00
CA LEU A 132 3.75 6.30 -1.39
C LEU A 132 4.35 7.35 -2.33
N ALA A 133 3.55 7.85 -3.27
CA ALA A 133 4.03 8.84 -4.23
C ALA A 133 4.23 10.22 -3.62
N PHE A 134 3.33 10.66 -2.72
CA PHE A 134 3.26 12.08 -2.38
C PHE A 134 3.39 12.41 -0.89
N ALA A 135 3.36 11.40 0.01
CA ALA A 135 3.35 11.62 1.46
C ALA A 135 4.31 10.73 2.27
N ASP A 136 4.95 9.72 1.68
CA ASP A 136 5.86 8.79 2.37
C ASP A 136 7.26 9.38 2.64
N GLY A 137 7.51 10.62 2.17
CA GLY A 137 8.77 11.34 2.43
C GLY A 137 9.89 11.06 1.42
N GLU A 138 9.62 10.33 0.34
CA GLU A 138 10.59 10.06 -0.72
C GLU A 138 10.52 11.13 -1.80
N GLY A 139 11.62 11.86 -2.02
CA GLY A 139 11.71 12.85 -3.11
C GLY A 139 11.77 12.18 -4.47
N GLY A 140 11.02 12.69 -5.45
CA GLY A 140 10.98 12.10 -6.79
C GLY A 140 10.48 10.65 -6.81
N ALA A 141 9.54 10.30 -5.92
CA ALA A 141 9.01 8.96 -5.82
C ALA A 141 8.37 8.50 -7.14
N GLN A 142 8.74 7.32 -7.62
CA GLN A 142 8.10 6.67 -8.75
C GLN A 142 7.23 5.54 -8.23
N VAL A 143 5.93 5.62 -8.50
CA VAL A 143 4.96 4.57 -8.16
C VAL A 143 4.39 3.99 -9.44
N LEU A 144 4.48 2.67 -9.59
CA LEU A 144 4.11 1.97 -10.81
C LEU A 144 2.87 1.10 -10.57
N LEU A 145 1.90 1.19 -11.48
CA LEU A 145 0.70 0.35 -11.45
C LEU A 145 0.88 -0.76 -12.48
N ALA A 146 1.26 -1.93 -12.02
CA ALA A 146 1.64 -3.06 -12.86
C ALA A 146 0.41 -3.89 -13.26
N ALA A 147 0.31 -4.21 -14.54
CA ALA A 147 -0.71 -5.12 -15.07
C ALA A 147 -0.20 -5.87 -16.30
N GLY A 148 -0.87 -6.98 -16.63
CA GLY A 148 -0.54 -7.79 -17.79
C GLY A 148 -0.78 -7.10 -19.14
N SER A 149 -1.61 -6.05 -19.16
CA SER A 149 -1.88 -5.25 -20.37
C SER A 149 -2.10 -3.77 -20.02
N LYS A 150 -1.98 -2.89 -21.05
CA LYS A 150 -2.22 -1.45 -20.87
C LYS A 150 -3.65 -1.13 -20.44
N ASP A 151 -4.63 -1.89 -20.93
CA ASP A 151 -6.04 -1.69 -20.56
C ASP A 151 -6.28 -2.08 -19.10
N GLN A 152 -5.70 -3.18 -18.64
CA GLN A 152 -5.74 -3.57 -17.21
C GLN A 152 -5.04 -2.57 -16.33
N ALA A 153 -3.86 -2.06 -16.71
CA ALA A 153 -3.15 -1.03 -15.97
C ALA A 153 -4.00 0.27 -15.83
N ARG A 154 -4.82 0.59 -16.82
CA ARG A 154 -5.77 1.70 -16.75
C ARG A 154 -6.89 1.47 -15.77
N LEU A 155 -7.38 0.24 -15.61
CA LEU A 155 -8.42 -0.07 -14.60
C LEU A 155 -7.94 0.25 -13.17
N ALA A 156 -6.65 0.07 -12.88
CA ALA A 156 -6.06 0.49 -11.61
C ALA A 156 -5.79 2.00 -11.56
N TYR A 157 -5.44 2.61 -12.70
CA TYR A 157 -5.06 4.02 -12.79
C TYR A 157 -6.25 4.97 -12.69
N ASP A 158 -7.32 4.71 -13.44
CA ASP A 158 -8.45 5.64 -13.57
C ASP A 158 -9.11 5.99 -12.22
N PRO A 159 -9.36 5.03 -11.29
CA PRO A 159 -9.87 5.36 -9.96
C PRO A 159 -8.94 6.28 -9.15
N ILE A 160 -7.61 6.08 -9.26
CA ILE A 160 -6.62 6.93 -8.58
C ILE A 160 -6.66 8.34 -9.15
N ALA A 161 -6.67 8.46 -10.48
CA ALA A 161 -6.71 9.76 -11.17
C ALA A 161 -7.98 10.56 -10.81
N LEU A 162 -9.13 9.87 -10.75
CA LEU A 162 -10.41 10.47 -10.33
C LEU A 162 -10.36 10.93 -8.86
N ALA A 163 -9.87 10.08 -7.94
CA ALA A 163 -9.77 10.42 -6.51
C ALA A 163 -8.85 11.62 -6.28
N VAL A 164 -7.70 11.67 -6.95
CA VAL A 164 -6.77 12.80 -6.92
C VAL A 164 -7.43 14.06 -7.48
N GLY A 165 -8.09 13.96 -8.63
CA GLY A 165 -8.77 15.09 -9.27
C GLY A 165 -9.93 15.68 -8.46
N ALA A 166 -10.62 14.84 -7.67
CA ALA A 166 -11.72 15.23 -6.80
C ALA A 166 -11.25 15.80 -5.44
N SER A 167 -9.95 15.75 -5.13
CA SER A 167 -9.43 16.08 -3.80
C SER A 167 -8.75 17.45 -3.78
N PRO A 168 -9.34 18.48 -3.12
CA PRO A 168 -8.74 19.82 -3.04
C PRO A 168 -7.33 19.79 -2.45
N GLN A 169 -7.08 18.97 -1.44
CA GLN A 169 -5.77 18.81 -0.80
C GLN A 169 -4.68 18.35 -1.79
N MET A 170 -5.03 17.50 -2.75
CA MET A 170 -4.08 17.09 -3.80
C MET A 170 -3.77 18.25 -4.74
N ALA A 171 -4.78 19.03 -5.10
CA ALA A 171 -4.61 20.24 -5.91
C ALA A 171 -3.70 21.27 -5.22
N ASP A 172 -3.92 21.52 -3.92
CA ASP A 172 -3.14 22.45 -3.10
C ASP A 172 -1.69 21.96 -2.94
N ALA A 173 -1.47 20.65 -2.85
CA ALA A 173 -0.14 20.02 -2.84
C ALA A 173 0.54 20.02 -4.23
N GLY A 174 -0.04 20.62 -5.25
CA GLY A 174 0.51 20.71 -6.60
C GLY A 174 0.46 19.39 -7.39
N VAL A 175 -0.34 18.42 -6.92
CA VAL A 175 -0.53 17.13 -7.62
C VAL A 175 -1.55 17.31 -8.74
N ARG A 176 -1.23 16.80 -9.92
CA ARG A 176 -2.09 16.88 -11.11
C ARG A 176 -2.24 15.51 -11.75
N ALA A 177 -3.46 15.12 -12.04
CA ALA A 177 -3.79 13.91 -12.79
C ALA A 177 -3.91 14.25 -14.29
N TRP A 178 -3.15 13.52 -15.11
CA TRP A 178 -3.19 13.57 -16.56
C TRP A 178 -3.72 12.24 -17.10
N LYS A 179 -3.90 12.14 -18.40
CA LYS A 179 -4.42 10.90 -19.02
C LYS A 179 -3.54 9.66 -18.78
N SER A 180 -2.23 9.82 -18.59
CA SER A 180 -1.26 8.71 -18.54
C SER A 180 -0.38 8.71 -17.29
N LYS A 181 -0.47 9.73 -16.45
CA LYS A 181 0.31 9.83 -15.21
C LYS A 181 -0.31 10.83 -14.25
N ILE A 182 -0.05 10.63 -12.97
CA ILE A 182 -0.31 11.63 -11.92
C ILE A 182 1.05 12.13 -11.46
N ILE A 183 1.25 13.43 -11.39
CA ILE A 183 2.57 14.02 -11.10
C ILE A 183 2.45 15.18 -10.13
N ARG A 184 3.45 15.32 -9.26
CA ARG A 184 3.76 16.54 -8.52
C ARG A 184 5.00 17.18 -9.15
N ALA A 185 4.82 18.36 -9.74
CA ALA A 185 5.89 19.01 -10.50
C ALA A 185 7.05 19.49 -9.62
N ALA A 186 6.80 19.79 -8.35
CA ALA A 186 7.79 20.36 -7.43
C ALA A 186 9.00 19.44 -7.19
N ASP A 187 8.81 18.12 -7.21
CA ASP A 187 9.86 17.14 -6.96
C ASP A 187 9.90 16.00 -7.99
N GLY A 188 9.02 16.04 -8.99
CA GLY A 188 8.94 15.03 -10.04
C GLY A 188 8.31 13.70 -9.60
N ALA A 189 7.73 13.63 -8.40
CA ALA A 189 7.03 12.44 -7.92
C ALA A 189 5.88 12.06 -8.86
N VAL A 190 5.75 10.76 -9.20
CA VAL A 190 4.84 10.31 -10.25
C VAL A 190 4.20 8.95 -9.95
N ILE A 191 2.91 8.82 -10.32
CA ILE A 191 2.23 7.53 -10.44
C ILE A 191 1.95 7.30 -11.93
N LYS A 192 2.29 6.13 -12.45
CA LYS A 192 2.03 5.77 -13.85
C LYS A 192 1.69 4.30 -14.02
N PRO A 193 0.77 3.95 -14.95
CA PRO A 193 0.53 2.58 -15.34
C PRO A 193 1.70 2.03 -16.17
N VAL A 194 2.02 0.75 -15.98
CA VAL A 194 3.01 0.00 -16.75
C VAL A 194 2.44 -1.38 -17.11
N ALA A 195 2.82 -1.89 -18.27
CA ALA A 195 2.38 -3.20 -18.73
C ALA A 195 3.59 -4.09 -19.03
N SER A 196 3.43 -5.43 -18.87
CA SER A 196 4.48 -6.41 -19.20
C SER A 196 4.84 -6.42 -20.68
N VAL A 197 3.88 -6.10 -21.55
CA VAL A 197 4.07 -6.09 -23.00
C VAL A 197 4.37 -4.67 -23.48
N GLY A 198 5.60 -4.45 -23.94
CA GLY A 198 6.03 -3.26 -24.66
C GLY A 198 6.57 -2.11 -23.81
N ASP A 199 6.56 -2.22 -22.49
CA ASP A 199 7.18 -1.22 -21.63
C ASP A 199 8.52 -1.74 -21.10
N THR A 200 9.60 -0.99 -21.36
CA THR A 200 10.92 -1.31 -20.82
C THR A 200 10.98 -0.85 -19.37
N LEU A 201 10.94 -1.81 -18.43
CA LEU A 201 11.11 -1.52 -17.00
C LEU A 201 12.58 -1.32 -16.61
N GLN A 202 13.50 -1.61 -17.53
CA GLN A 202 14.93 -1.38 -17.34
C GLN A 202 15.21 0.10 -17.06
N GLY A 203 15.92 0.37 -15.97
CA GLY A 203 16.21 1.73 -15.54
C GLY A 203 15.12 2.43 -14.75
N THR A 204 14.00 1.74 -14.44
CA THR A 204 13.04 2.25 -13.44
C THR A 204 13.61 2.04 -12.04
N ASN A 205 13.29 2.99 -11.13
CA ASN A 205 13.67 2.92 -9.73
C ASN A 205 12.42 3.20 -8.88
N PRO A 206 11.48 2.23 -8.81
CA PRO A 206 10.22 2.46 -8.14
C PRO A 206 10.39 2.57 -6.62
N HIS A 207 9.73 3.57 -6.03
CA HIS A 207 9.52 3.66 -4.60
C HIS A 207 8.32 2.83 -4.15
N GLY A 208 7.41 2.57 -5.07
CA GLY A 208 6.30 1.66 -4.84
C GLY A 208 5.77 1.07 -6.14
N TYR A 209 5.16 -0.10 -6.03
CA TYR A 209 4.37 -0.65 -7.13
C TYR A 209 3.11 -1.32 -6.60
N LEU A 210 2.07 -1.31 -7.43
CA LEU A 210 0.83 -2.06 -7.23
C LEU A 210 0.75 -3.16 -8.27
N ALA A 211 0.51 -4.39 -7.83
CA ALA A 211 0.04 -5.46 -8.67
C ALA A 211 -1.36 -5.89 -8.18
N ASP A 212 -2.39 -5.55 -8.95
CA ASP A 212 -3.77 -5.91 -8.65
C ASP A 212 -4.16 -7.17 -9.42
N GLU A 213 -5.03 -8.00 -8.82
CA GLU A 213 -5.57 -9.24 -9.40
C GLU A 213 -4.48 -10.21 -9.89
N MET A 214 -3.53 -10.53 -9.03
CA MET A 214 -2.38 -11.40 -9.33
C MET A 214 -2.72 -12.74 -9.97
N HIS A 215 -3.87 -13.32 -9.66
CA HIS A 215 -4.32 -14.58 -10.24
C HIS A 215 -4.53 -14.52 -11.78
N VAL A 216 -4.66 -13.33 -12.35
CA VAL A 216 -4.80 -13.09 -13.80
C VAL A 216 -3.43 -12.93 -14.48
N HIS A 217 -2.37 -12.66 -13.71
CA HIS A 217 -1.03 -12.48 -14.26
C HIS A 217 -0.41 -13.84 -14.63
N LYS A 218 -0.26 -14.08 -15.92
CA LYS A 218 0.40 -15.29 -16.45
C LYS A 218 1.92 -15.27 -16.30
N ASP A 219 2.49 -14.10 -16.00
CA ASP A 219 3.93 -13.86 -16.03
C ASP A 219 4.36 -13.14 -14.75
N LEU A 220 5.15 -13.82 -13.94
CA LEU A 220 5.75 -13.26 -12.71
C LEU A 220 6.97 -12.36 -13.04
N ASP A 221 7.48 -12.38 -14.28
CA ASP A 221 8.68 -11.64 -14.68
C ASP A 221 8.50 -10.12 -14.49
N LEU A 222 7.26 -9.63 -14.70
CA LEU A 222 6.93 -8.23 -14.45
C LEU A 222 7.17 -7.84 -12.99
N ILE A 223 6.68 -8.66 -12.06
CA ILE A 223 6.81 -8.37 -10.61
C ILE A 223 8.25 -8.51 -10.18
N GLN A 224 8.94 -9.56 -10.59
CA GLN A 224 10.37 -9.74 -10.30
C GLN A 224 11.21 -8.58 -10.83
N SER A 225 10.87 -8.04 -12.02
CA SER A 225 11.53 -6.88 -12.58
C SER A 225 11.28 -5.61 -11.74
N LEU A 226 10.08 -5.45 -11.18
CA LEU A 226 9.75 -4.35 -10.29
C LEU A 226 10.45 -4.48 -8.95
N GLU A 227 10.44 -5.67 -8.34
CA GLU A 227 11.14 -5.97 -7.09
C GLU A 227 12.64 -5.66 -7.19
N THR A 228 13.29 -6.18 -8.24
CA THR A 228 14.72 -5.91 -8.48
C THR A 228 15.00 -4.43 -8.76
N GLY A 229 14.06 -3.72 -9.39
CA GLY A 229 14.16 -2.29 -9.67
C GLY A 229 14.14 -1.41 -8.41
N THR A 230 13.61 -1.89 -7.28
CA THR A 230 13.50 -1.10 -6.03
C THR A 230 14.82 -0.90 -5.29
N GLY A 231 15.89 -1.60 -5.67
CA GLY A 231 17.13 -1.73 -4.91
C GLY A 231 17.85 -0.43 -4.53
N ALA A 232 17.62 0.66 -5.27
CA ALA A 232 18.19 1.97 -4.96
C ALA A 232 17.33 2.84 -4.03
N ARG A 233 16.12 2.39 -3.68
CA ARG A 233 15.22 3.12 -2.77
C ARG A 233 15.41 2.66 -1.32
N ARG A 234 15.34 3.60 -0.40
CA ARG A 234 15.58 3.33 1.03
C ARG A 234 14.47 2.50 1.67
N GLN A 235 13.21 2.82 1.41
CA GLN A 235 12.03 2.14 1.96
C GLN A 235 10.94 1.88 0.90
N PRO A 236 11.24 1.16 -0.18
CA PRO A 236 10.24 0.88 -1.20
C PRO A 236 9.14 -0.01 -0.65
N LEU A 237 7.98 -0.06 -1.32
CA LEU A 237 6.91 -1.00 -1.01
C LEU A 237 6.30 -1.60 -2.28
N GLY A 238 6.43 -2.91 -2.43
CA GLY A 238 5.61 -3.71 -3.32
C GLY A 238 4.26 -4.01 -2.66
N PHE A 239 3.15 -3.64 -3.28
CA PHE A 239 1.82 -3.91 -2.77
C PHE A 239 1.05 -4.78 -3.78
N VAL A 240 0.88 -6.04 -3.41
CA VAL A 240 0.14 -7.02 -4.21
C VAL A 240 -1.20 -7.25 -3.56
N ILE A 241 -2.28 -7.10 -4.31
CA ILE A 241 -3.62 -7.33 -3.81
C ILE A 241 -4.40 -8.21 -4.78
N THR A 242 -5.14 -9.17 -4.25
CA THR A 242 -5.91 -10.09 -5.06
C THR A 242 -7.23 -10.47 -4.39
N THR A 243 -8.12 -11.03 -5.19
CA THR A 243 -9.38 -11.58 -4.69
C THR A 243 -9.15 -12.98 -4.14
N ALA A 244 -9.57 -13.21 -2.90
CA ALA A 244 -9.72 -14.57 -2.38
C ALA A 244 -10.84 -15.26 -3.17
N ASP A 245 -10.50 -16.29 -3.95
CA ASP A 245 -11.49 -17.16 -4.57
C ASP A 245 -12.09 -18.07 -3.48
N ALA A 246 -13.43 -18.10 -3.45
CA ALA A 246 -14.20 -18.95 -2.53
C ALA A 246 -14.25 -20.39 -3.04
#